data_c51b459e03748939e602210e13b2a0c3
#
_entry.id   c51b459e03748939e602210e13b2a0c3
#
_cell.length_a   1.000
_cell.length_b   1.000
_cell.length_c   1.000
_cell.angle_alpha   90.00
_cell.angle_beta   90.00
_cell.angle_gamma   90.00
#
_symmetry.space_group_name_H-M   'P 1'
#
loop_
_entity.id
_entity.type
_entity.pdbx_description
1 polymer ?
#
loop_
_entity_poly.entity_id
_entity_poly.type
_entity_poly.pdbx_seq_one_letter_code
_entity_poly.pdbx_strand_id
1 'polypeptide(L)'
;MSAPVTPTKPPTPAAPTTPAPKPAEPASAFGAYLDYGPRGVARIALLSQWLGGAQLRVAHTYLPGDRWSNIEGPPGFLDVWADWRRERKDRMLVLNVPMMERNEENVSDAEVRMLLRQGAAGAFDQHFRALAQRLVELEVPDTVIVLGWEMNGITYTHRCGPDPEAWKTYWNRIVTTMRSVPGQKFRFDFAPSRGRDAVPWTQCYPGDDTVDIVGMDSYDQPRGLSFDEEVNEPYGLQEHVDFAKAHGKPISYPEWGLFRNGDNAAYMKRMLAWMDEHKPLYNTLTDYCPHGVWQCRQNPRASQVYRSVLFGRTDPTPQPTTPVPTPVTPVPTPVPTPVPTPVPTPVPTPVPTPVPTPVPTPVVPPNCSPLDLGEWVEYWLGGKLCMRFDWWSRTR
;
A
#
# COMPACT_ATOMS: atom_id res chain seq x y z
N MET A 1 -2.40 -89.24 3.93
CA MET A 1 -2.91 -88.46 5.05
C MET A 1 -2.80 -86.99 4.65
N SER A 2 -3.91 -86.41 4.18
CA SER A 2 -3.95 -85.02 3.75
C SER A 2 -4.36 -84.14 4.92
N ALA A 3 -3.60 -83.06 5.16
CA ALA A 3 -3.90 -82.10 6.24
C ALA A 3 -5.07 -81.19 5.86
N PRO A 4 -5.88 -80.69 6.78
CA PRO A 4 -7.02 -79.82 6.49
C PRO A 4 -6.58 -78.39 6.23
N VAL A 5 -7.12 -77.74 5.17
CA VAL A 5 -6.94 -76.37 4.80
C VAL A 5 -7.93 -75.54 5.63
N THR A 6 -7.39 -74.55 6.39
CA THR A 6 -8.15 -73.56 7.16
C THR A 6 -8.68 -72.45 6.24
N PRO A 7 -9.96 -72.06 6.31
CA PRO A 7 -10.49 -70.99 5.48
C PRO A 7 -10.03 -69.63 6.00
N THR A 8 -9.43 -68.80 5.13
CA THR A 8 -9.03 -67.42 5.37
C THR A 8 -10.27 -66.51 5.35
N LYS A 9 -10.42 -65.70 6.39
CA LYS A 9 -11.48 -64.68 6.53
C LYS A 9 -11.27 -63.55 5.52
N PRO A 10 -12.31 -63.08 4.84
CA PRO A 10 -12.18 -61.92 3.91
C PRO A 10 -11.80 -60.67 4.67
N PRO A 11 -11.03 -59.72 4.02
CA PRO A 11 -10.67 -58.45 4.65
C PRO A 11 -11.90 -57.55 4.84
N THR A 12 -12.00 -56.95 6.01
CA THR A 12 -13.03 -55.95 6.35
C THR A 12 -12.83 -54.68 5.51
N PRO A 13 -13.90 -54.13 4.91
CA PRO A 13 -13.77 -52.87 4.16
C PRO A 13 -13.28 -51.76 5.08
N ALA A 14 -12.29 -50.96 4.64
CA ALA A 14 -11.82 -49.81 5.32
C ALA A 14 -12.94 -48.74 5.39
N ALA A 15 -13.14 -48.15 6.57
CA ALA A 15 -14.09 -47.09 6.78
C ALA A 15 -13.67 -45.86 5.92
N PRO A 16 -14.62 -45.09 5.38
CA PRO A 16 -14.31 -43.89 4.62
C PRO A 16 -13.61 -42.87 5.52
N THR A 17 -12.37 -42.52 5.17
CA THR A 17 -11.62 -41.45 5.82
C THR A 17 -12.26 -40.10 5.44
N THR A 18 -12.89 -39.46 6.41
CA THR A 18 -13.35 -38.08 6.28
C THR A 18 -12.12 -37.19 6.00
N PRO A 19 -12.13 -36.35 4.96
CA PRO A 19 -11.02 -35.44 4.73
C PRO A 19 -10.79 -34.58 5.97
N ALA A 20 -9.53 -34.40 6.37
CA ALA A 20 -9.17 -33.47 7.43
C ALA A 20 -9.70 -32.08 7.10
N PRO A 21 -10.26 -31.32 8.06
CA PRO A 21 -10.71 -29.95 7.79
C PRO A 21 -9.54 -29.11 7.27
N LYS A 22 -9.75 -28.44 6.12
CA LYS A 22 -8.78 -27.47 5.57
C LYS A 22 -8.48 -26.45 6.68
N PRO A 23 -7.21 -26.09 6.95
CA PRO A 23 -6.90 -25.04 7.91
C PRO A 23 -7.70 -23.79 7.59
N ALA A 24 -8.33 -23.18 8.59
CA ALA A 24 -9.03 -21.92 8.41
C ALA A 24 -8.04 -20.90 7.85
N GLU A 25 -8.38 -20.29 6.71
CA GLU A 25 -7.58 -19.20 6.16
C GLU A 25 -7.58 -18.05 7.16
N PRO A 26 -6.43 -17.38 7.38
CA PRO A 26 -6.36 -16.27 8.30
C PRO A 26 -7.36 -15.19 7.89
N ALA A 27 -8.08 -14.63 8.86
CA ALA A 27 -8.97 -13.52 8.59
C ALA A 27 -8.17 -12.33 8.06
N SER A 28 -8.78 -11.56 7.13
CA SER A 28 -8.19 -10.33 6.59
C SER A 28 -7.76 -9.40 7.73
N ALA A 29 -6.52 -8.94 7.70
CA ALA A 29 -6.05 -7.93 8.65
C ALA A 29 -6.71 -6.59 8.34
N PHE A 30 -7.17 -5.87 9.35
CA PHE A 30 -7.78 -4.57 9.13
C PHE A 30 -7.19 -3.48 10.01
N GLY A 31 -7.31 -2.24 9.54
CA GLY A 31 -6.89 -1.03 10.21
C GLY A 31 -7.62 0.18 9.64
N ALA A 32 -7.04 1.35 9.86
CA ALA A 32 -7.51 2.58 9.26
C ALA A 32 -6.36 3.59 9.15
N TYR A 33 -6.43 4.46 8.14
CA TYR A 33 -5.66 5.67 8.13
C TYR A 33 -6.34 6.71 9.05
N LEU A 34 -5.66 7.11 10.10
CA LEU A 34 -6.24 7.91 11.19
C LEU A 34 -5.61 9.30 11.35
N ASP A 35 -4.44 9.51 10.86
CA ASP A 35 -3.63 10.73 10.81
C ASP A 35 -2.17 10.34 10.50
N TYR A 36 -1.33 11.33 10.23
CA TYR A 36 0.13 11.18 10.13
C TYR A 36 0.77 11.02 11.53
N GLY A 37 1.98 10.59 11.62
CA GLY A 37 2.84 10.63 12.81
C GLY A 37 2.23 10.09 14.12
N PRO A 38 2.67 10.62 15.28
CA PRO A 38 2.29 10.11 16.61
C PRO A 38 0.81 10.11 16.89
N ARG A 39 0.07 11.07 16.34
CA ARG A 39 -1.36 11.20 16.53
C ARG A 39 -2.14 10.07 15.84
N GLY A 40 -1.70 9.66 14.63
CA GLY A 40 -2.27 8.51 13.93
C GLY A 40 -2.09 7.24 14.74
N VAL A 41 -0.89 6.98 15.25
CA VAL A 41 -0.60 5.81 16.09
C VAL A 41 -1.46 5.79 17.35
N ALA A 42 -1.55 6.92 18.08
CA ALA A 42 -2.36 7.01 19.30
C ALA A 42 -3.85 6.73 19.04
N ARG A 43 -4.36 7.13 17.89
CA ARG A 43 -5.76 6.90 17.50
C ARG A 43 -6.08 5.44 17.18
N ILE A 44 -5.10 4.60 16.84
CA ILE A 44 -5.33 3.16 16.62
C ILE A 44 -5.92 2.52 17.88
N ALA A 45 -5.36 2.81 19.05
CA ALA A 45 -5.88 2.31 20.33
C ALA A 45 -7.29 2.83 20.64
N LEU A 46 -7.56 4.11 20.35
CA LEU A 46 -8.88 4.72 20.57
C LEU A 46 -9.94 4.13 19.62
N LEU A 47 -9.59 3.88 18.35
CA LEU A 47 -10.48 3.22 17.40
C LEU A 47 -10.77 1.78 17.85
N SER A 48 -9.75 1.03 18.29
CA SER A 48 -9.93 -0.30 18.88
C SER A 48 -10.91 -0.29 20.05
N GLN A 49 -10.75 0.66 20.97
CA GLN A 49 -11.67 0.83 22.10
C GLN A 49 -13.10 1.15 21.64
N TRP A 50 -13.27 2.05 20.67
CA TRP A 50 -14.59 2.37 20.10
C TRP A 50 -15.23 1.16 19.44
N LEU A 51 -14.44 0.27 18.86
CA LEU A 51 -14.86 -1.02 18.29
C LEU A 51 -14.97 -2.15 19.34
N GLY A 52 -15.05 -1.85 20.63
CA GLY A 52 -15.24 -2.85 21.67
C GLY A 52 -14.04 -3.76 21.90
N GLY A 53 -12.83 -3.28 21.66
CA GLY A 53 -11.58 -4.04 21.80
C GLY A 53 -11.21 -4.85 20.57
N ALA A 54 -11.79 -4.54 19.41
CA ALA A 54 -11.40 -5.20 18.15
C ALA A 54 -9.90 -5.06 17.86
N GLN A 55 -9.31 -6.13 17.33
CA GLN A 55 -7.86 -6.18 17.08
C GLN A 55 -7.52 -5.53 15.72
N LEU A 56 -7.11 -4.26 15.75
CA LEU A 56 -6.52 -3.61 14.59
C LEU A 56 -5.07 -4.08 14.43
N ARG A 57 -4.78 -4.70 13.30
CA ARG A 57 -3.45 -5.25 13.01
C ARG A 57 -2.70 -4.47 11.93
N VAL A 58 -3.32 -3.48 11.31
CA VAL A 58 -2.72 -2.68 10.25
C VAL A 58 -2.61 -1.24 10.72
N ALA A 59 -1.39 -0.71 10.71
CA ALA A 59 -1.11 0.72 10.76
C ALA A 59 -0.85 1.21 9.35
N HIS A 60 -1.42 2.34 8.97
CA HIS A 60 -1.30 2.90 7.64
C HIS A 60 -0.91 4.38 7.73
N THR A 61 0.11 4.76 6.97
CA THR A 61 0.54 6.16 6.82
C THR A 61 1.16 6.41 5.44
N TYR A 62 1.41 7.69 5.16
CA TYR A 62 1.95 8.18 3.89
C TYR A 62 3.25 8.93 4.15
N LEU A 63 4.23 8.75 3.29
CA LEU A 63 5.36 9.70 3.23
C LEU A 63 4.91 10.96 2.48
N PRO A 64 5.23 12.16 3.00
CA PRO A 64 4.97 13.39 2.26
C PRO A 64 5.74 13.40 0.94
N GLY A 65 5.04 13.74 -0.13
CA GLY A 65 5.59 13.71 -1.50
C GLY A 65 6.05 15.07 -2.02
N ASP A 66 6.25 16.07 -1.15
CA ASP A 66 6.64 17.43 -1.55
C ASP A 66 8.10 17.54 -2.00
N ARG A 67 8.99 16.75 -1.36
CA ARG A 67 10.43 16.71 -1.65
C ARG A 67 11.05 15.36 -1.36
N TRP A 68 12.17 15.07 -2.00
CA TRP A 68 12.89 13.81 -1.85
C TRP A 68 13.27 13.47 -0.41
N SER A 69 13.74 14.46 0.37
CA SER A 69 14.10 14.23 1.78
C SER A 69 12.93 13.73 2.66
N ASN A 70 11.69 14.02 2.27
CA ASN A 70 10.50 13.51 2.95
C ASN A 70 10.15 12.09 2.47
N ILE A 71 10.38 11.79 1.20
CA ILE A 71 10.20 10.44 0.62
C ILE A 71 11.24 9.45 1.20
N GLU A 72 12.43 9.92 1.55
CA GLU A 72 13.47 9.11 2.21
C GLU A 72 13.11 8.67 3.64
N GLY A 73 11.99 9.11 4.18
CA GLY A 73 11.58 8.83 5.56
C GLY A 73 12.41 9.64 6.58
N PRO A 74 12.09 10.93 6.77
CA PRO A 74 12.87 11.79 7.64
C PRO A 74 12.90 11.28 9.08
N PRO A 75 13.98 11.54 9.84
CA PRO A 75 14.10 11.13 11.23
C PRO A 75 12.90 11.57 12.08
N GLY A 76 12.41 10.67 12.93
CA GLY A 76 11.29 10.92 13.83
C GLY A 76 9.91 10.69 13.21
N PHE A 77 9.77 10.67 11.88
CA PHE A 77 8.47 10.47 11.24
C PHE A 77 8.01 9.00 11.29
N LEU A 78 8.87 8.07 10.90
CA LEU A 78 8.53 6.64 10.85
C LEU A 78 8.74 5.93 12.20
N ASP A 79 9.47 6.53 13.14
CA ASP A 79 9.87 5.89 14.40
C ASP A 79 8.66 5.40 15.20
N VAL A 80 7.63 6.23 15.35
CA VAL A 80 6.42 5.87 16.11
C VAL A 80 5.60 4.75 15.47
N TRP A 81 5.63 4.65 14.14
CA TRP A 81 4.97 3.59 13.38
C TRP A 81 5.75 2.28 13.50
N ALA A 82 7.08 2.36 13.45
CA ALA A 82 7.97 1.23 13.67
C ALA A 82 7.82 0.68 15.08
N ASP A 83 7.80 1.55 16.11
CA ASP A 83 7.55 1.16 17.50
C ASP A 83 6.24 0.39 17.63
N TRP A 84 5.16 0.94 17.11
CA TRP A 84 3.86 0.26 17.13
C TRP A 84 3.89 -1.10 16.42
N ARG A 85 4.57 -1.21 15.24
CA ARG A 85 4.70 -2.47 14.50
C ARG A 85 5.47 -3.50 15.31
N ARG A 86 6.58 -3.12 15.97
CA ARG A 86 7.47 -4.01 16.72
C ARG A 86 6.85 -4.59 17.99
N GLU A 87 5.90 -3.88 18.61
CA GLU A 87 5.24 -4.36 19.84
C GLU A 87 4.54 -5.72 19.67
N ARG A 88 4.10 -6.06 18.45
CA ARG A 88 3.40 -7.32 18.16
C ARG A 88 3.77 -7.85 16.78
N LYS A 89 4.12 -9.13 16.71
CA LYS A 89 4.56 -9.79 15.47
C LYS A 89 3.46 -9.93 14.41
N ASP A 90 2.18 -9.94 14.82
CA ASP A 90 1.02 -10.07 13.96
C ASP A 90 0.53 -8.72 13.39
N ARG A 91 1.18 -7.61 13.75
CA ARG A 91 0.91 -6.28 13.20
C ARG A 91 1.62 -6.08 11.85
N MET A 92 1.06 -5.20 11.04
CA MET A 92 1.54 -4.85 9.71
C MET A 92 1.67 -3.32 9.64
N LEU A 93 2.79 -2.84 9.11
CA LEU A 93 2.95 -1.45 8.71
C LEU A 93 2.73 -1.36 7.20
N VAL A 94 1.79 -0.51 6.79
CA VAL A 94 1.50 -0.16 5.40
C VAL A 94 1.94 1.27 5.19
N LEU A 95 2.77 1.51 4.19
CA LEU A 95 3.38 2.80 3.91
C LEU A 95 3.17 3.19 2.46
N ASN A 96 2.39 4.25 2.22
CA ASN A 96 2.26 4.84 0.89
C ASN A 96 3.53 5.65 0.57
N VAL A 97 4.17 5.30 -0.54
CA VAL A 97 5.43 5.90 -0.98
C VAL A 97 5.24 6.56 -2.34
N PRO A 98 5.36 7.90 -2.43
CA PRO A 98 5.38 8.59 -3.71
C PRO A 98 6.57 8.16 -4.56
N MET A 99 6.39 7.98 -5.87
CA MET A 99 7.50 7.70 -6.77
C MET A 99 8.27 8.95 -7.19
N MET A 100 7.71 10.15 -6.93
CA MET A 100 8.31 11.44 -7.30
C MET A 100 8.05 12.50 -6.25
N GLU A 101 8.97 13.44 -6.12
CA GLU A 101 8.70 14.69 -5.39
C GLU A 101 7.70 15.58 -6.16
N ARG A 102 7.22 16.63 -5.51
CA ARG A 102 6.17 17.51 -6.03
C ARG A 102 4.91 16.73 -6.41
N ASN A 103 4.59 15.71 -5.59
CA ASN A 103 3.62 14.67 -5.94
C ASN A 103 2.21 15.20 -6.23
N GLU A 104 1.82 16.34 -5.64
CA GLU A 104 0.49 16.94 -5.75
C GLU A 104 0.51 18.37 -6.33
N GLU A 105 1.60 18.76 -7.02
CA GLU A 105 1.79 20.12 -7.52
C GLU A 105 1.28 20.36 -8.97
N ASN A 106 0.41 19.51 -9.48
CA ASN A 106 -0.11 19.61 -10.86
C ASN A 106 0.98 19.73 -11.93
N VAL A 107 2.03 18.96 -11.81
CA VAL A 107 3.13 18.90 -12.78
C VAL A 107 2.58 18.48 -14.15
N SER A 108 3.00 19.17 -15.22
CA SER A 108 2.50 18.93 -16.58
C SER A 108 2.84 17.50 -17.08
N ASP A 109 2.02 16.94 -17.97
CA ASP A 109 2.28 15.62 -18.57
C ASP A 109 3.60 15.54 -19.32
N ALA A 110 4.05 16.64 -19.93
CA ALA A 110 5.33 16.69 -20.61
C ALA A 110 6.49 16.55 -19.61
N GLU A 111 6.39 17.21 -18.46
CA GLU A 111 7.38 17.13 -17.39
C GLU A 111 7.32 15.76 -16.70
N VAL A 112 6.12 15.24 -16.41
CA VAL A 112 5.93 13.89 -15.85
C VAL A 112 6.60 12.84 -16.74
N ARG A 113 6.37 12.90 -18.05
CA ARG A 113 7.03 12.00 -19.02
C ARG A 113 8.55 12.05 -18.94
N MET A 114 9.11 13.26 -18.82
CA MET A 114 10.56 13.44 -18.66
C MET A 114 11.05 12.81 -17.34
N LEU A 115 10.37 13.08 -16.22
CA LEU A 115 10.72 12.56 -14.90
C LEU A 115 10.61 11.03 -14.84
N LEU A 116 9.57 10.43 -15.43
CA LEU A 116 9.42 8.97 -15.52
C LEU A 116 10.60 8.33 -16.25
N ARG A 117 11.06 8.92 -17.36
CA ARG A 117 12.24 8.44 -18.10
C ARG A 117 13.54 8.62 -17.32
N GLN A 118 13.69 9.70 -16.58
CA GLN A 118 14.83 9.90 -15.67
C GLN A 118 14.83 8.84 -14.55
N GLY A 119 13.69 8.60 -13.93
CA GLY A 119 13.53 7.55 -12.93
C GLY A 119 13.82 6.17 -13.49
N ALA A 120 13.30 5.84 -14.68
CA ALA A 120 13.61 4.59 -15.41
C ALA A 120 15.11 4.43 -15.71
N ALA A 121 15.82 5.54 -15.94
CA ALA A 121 17.27 5.57 -16.12
C ALA A 121 18.08 5.52 -14.82
N GLY A 122 17.41 5.64 -13.63
CA GLY A 122 18.04 5.50 -12.30
C GLY A 122 18.42 6.79 -11.61
N ALA A 123 17.94 7.93 -12.10
CA ALA A 123 18.27 9.22 -11.52
C ALA A 123 17.87 9.34 -10.04
N PHE A 124 16.88 8.56 -9.59
CA PHE A 124 16.28 8.68 -8.26
C PHE A 124 16.53 7.46 -7.35
N ASP A 125 17.34 6.49 -7.76
CA ASP A 125 17.62 5.27 -6.99
C ASP A 125 18.09 5.52 -5.57
N GLN A 126 18.90 6.57 -5.36
CA GLN A 126 19.47 6.90 -4.07
C GLN A 126 18.42 7.15 -3.00
N HIS A 127 17.28 7.78 -3.35
CA HIS A 127 16.22 8.15 -2.42
C HIS A 127 15.50 6.90 -1.92
N PHE A 128 15.18 5.96 -2.80
CA PHE A 128 14.53 4.70 -2.43
C PHE A 128 15.47 3.74 -1.68
N ARG A 129 16.76 3.79 -1.98
CA ARG A 129 17.77 3.08 -1.19
C ARG A 129 17.85 3.63 0.22
N ALA A 130 17.83 4.96 0.39
CA ALA A 130 17.86 5.61 1.70
C ALA A 130 16.60 5.22 2.52
N LEU A 131 15.41 5.27 1.90
CA LEU A 131 14.16 4.81 2.57
C LEU A 131 14.26 3.35 2.99
N ALA A 132 14.73 2.46 2.11
CA ALA A 132 14.85 1.04 2.41
C ALA A 132 15.83 0.78 3.58
N GLN A 133 16.98 1.47 3.60
CA GLN A 133 17.94 1.41 4.70
C GLN A 133 17.30 1.90 6.01
N ARG A 134 16.57 3.03 5.96
CA ARG A 134 15.87 3.59 7.11
C ARG A 134 14.86 2.62 7.71
N LEU A 135 14.04 1.95 6.89
CA LEU A 135 13.05 0.96 7.36
C LEU A 135 13.71 -0.28 7.98
N VAL A 136 14.85 -0.72 7.44
CA VAL A 136 15.65 -1.83 8.03
C VAL A 136 16.27 -1.42 9.36
N GLU A 137 16.85 -0.20 9.45
CA GLU A 137 17.40 0.37 10.69
C GLU A 137 16.34 0.52 11.78
N LEU A 138 15.10 0.85 11.42
CA LEU A 138 13.96 0.93 12.34
C LEU A 138 13.38 -0.45 12.73
N GLU A 139 13.99 -1.55 12.26
CA GLU A 139 13.57 -2.92 12.53
C GLU A 139 12.16 -3.26 12.04
N VAL A 140 11.73 -2.63 10.93
CA VAL A 140 10.49 -2.94 10.21
C VAL A 140 10.77 -3.37 8.75
N PRO A 141 11.62 -4.39 8.56
CA PRO A 141 12.05 -4.81 7.22
C PRO A 141 10.94 -5.42 6.38
N ASP A 142 9.81 -5.78 6.97
CA ASP A 142 8.64 -6.41 6.35
C ASP A 142 7.49 -5.44 6.06
N THR A 143 7.77 -4.14 6.06
CA THR A 143 6.81 -3.10 5.69
C THR A 143 6.19 -3.39 4.31
N VAL A 144 4.87 -3.22 4.21
CA VAL A 144 4.18 -3.21 2.91
C VAL A 144 4.32 -1.82 2.32
N ILE A 145 4.89 -1.74 1.13
CA ILE A 145 5.11 -0.50 0.39
C ILE A 145 4.03 -0.37 -0.68
N VAL A 146 3.09 0.57 -0.47
CA VAL A 146 2.13 0.98 -1.50
C VAL A 146 2.82 2.02 -2.36
N LEU A 147 3.42 1.56 -3.45
CA LEU A 147 4.30 2.39 -4.27
C LEU A 147 3.52 3.09 -5.38
N GLY A 148 3.53 4.41 -5.40
CA GLY A 148 2.90 5.20 -6.47
C GLY A 148 1.42 4.89 -6.66
N TRP A 149 0.63 4.95 -5.60
CA TRP A 149 -0.80 4.66 -5.57
C TRP A 149 -1.61 5.53 -6.53
N GLU A 150 -2.80 5.07 -6.94
CA GLU A 150 -3.74 5.78 -7.85
C GLU A 150 -3.09 6.30 -9.14
N MET A 151 -2.10 5.56 -9.65
CA MET A 151 -1.30 5.94 -10.81
C MET A 151 -2.10 6.05 -12.11
N ASN A 152 -3.27 5.45 -12.17
CA ASN A 152 -4.16 5.49 -13.33
C ASN A 152 -4.99 6.78 -13.42
N GLY A 153 -4.92 7.66 -12.39
CA GLY A 153 -5.56 8.96 -12.33
C GLY A 153 -4.73 10.10 -12.91
N ILE A 154 -5.17 11.34 -12.62
CA ILE A 154 -4.51 12.57 -13.08
C ILE A 154 -3.89 13.38 -11.94
N THR A 155 -4.15 13.02 -10.69
CA THR A 155 -3.84 13.84 -9.52
C THR A 155 -2.33 13.93 -9.24
N TYR A 156 -1.66 12.78 -9.26
CA TYR A 156 -0.28 12.68 -8.78
C TYR A 156 0.76 12.88 -9.88
N THR A 157 1.93 13.39 -9.49
CA THR A 157 3.09 13.51 -10.39
C THR A 157 3.58 12.12 -10.83
N HIS A 158 3.39 11.10 -10.01
CA HIS A 158 3.73 9.72 -10.36
C HIS A 158 2.67 9.01 -11.22
N ARG A 159 1.73 9.71 -11.86
CA ARG A 159 0.73 9.09 -12.73
C ARG A 159 1.33 8.40 -13.95
N CYS A 160 0.75 7.29 -14.33
CA CYS A 160 1.23 6.41 -15.39
C CYS A 160 0.90 6.92 -16.81
N GLY A 161 -0.25 7.60 -16.98
CA GLY A 161 -0.81 7.96 -18.29
C GLY A 161 0.16 8.65 -19.25
N PRO A 162 1.02 9.60 -18.83
CA PRO A 162 1.96 10.28 -19.73
C PRO A 162 2.98 9.38 -20.43
N ASP A 163 3.46 8.30 -19.77
CA ASP A 163 4.38 7.31 -20.36
C ASP A 163 4.32 5.97 -19.58
N PRO A 164 3.35 5.09 -19.91
CA PRO A 164 3.16 3.83 -19.18
C PRO A 164 4.39 2.92 -19.19
N GLU A 165 5.13 2.86 -20.27
CA GLU A 165 6.33 2.00 -20.35
C GLU A 165 7.48 2.51 -19.48
N ALA A 166 7.72 3.82 -19.48
CA ALA A 166 8.70 4.43 -18.58
C ALA A 166 8.26 4.29 -17.11
N TRP A 167 6.94 4.40 -16.83
CA TRP A 167 6.39 4.21 -15.50
C TRP A 167 6.65 2.79 -14.97
N LYS A 168 6.33 1.75 -15.74
CA LYS A 168 6.59 0.35 -15.39
C LYS A 168 8.07 0.09 -15.17
N THR A 169 8.92 0.60 -16.05
CA THR A 169 10.38 0.47 -15.93
C THR A 169 10.88 1.15 -14.65
N TYR A 170 10.38 2.32 -14.33
CA TYR A 170 10.77 3.07 -13.13
C TYR A 170 10.28 2.37 -11.86
N TRP A 171 9.03 1.89 -11.83
CA TRP A 171 8.48 1.11 -10.72
C TRP A 171 9.34 -0.13 -10.43
N ASN A 172 9.65 -0.91 -11.47
CA ASN A 172 10.50 -2.09 -11.38
C ASN A 172 11.90 -1.75 -10.85
N ARG A 173 12.43 -0.60 -11.25
CA ARG A 173 13.73 -0.13 -10.80
C ARG A 173 13.72 0.25 -9.32
N ILE A 174 12.69 0.94 -8.84
CA ILE A 174 12.52 1.25 -7.43
C ILE A 174 12.50 -0.03 -6.60
N VAL A 175 11.65 -0.99 -6.99
CA VAL A 175 11.53 -2.28 -6.30
C VAL A 175 12.87 -3.01 -6.25
N THR A 176 13.58 -3.09 -7.37
CA THR A 176 14.91 -3.71 -7.44
C THR A 176 15.92 -3.01 -6.52
N THR A 177 15.91 -1.67 -6.51
CA THR A 177 16.77 -0.86 -5.66
C THR A 177 16.49 -1.11 -4.18
N MET A 178 15.23 -1.08 -3.76
CA MET A 178 14.86 -1.33 -2.37
C MET A 178 15.16 -2.77 -1.95
N ARG A 179 14.90 -3.75 -2.83
CA ARG A 179 15.22 -5.18 -2.58
C ARG A 179 16.72 -5.47 -2.51
N SER A 180 17.57 -4.58 -3.03
CA SER A 180 19.02 -4.73 -2.94
C SER A 180 19.59 -4.42 -1.55
N VAL A 181 18.80 -3.80 -0.65
CA VAL A 181 19.24 -3.47 0.71
C VAL A 181 19.24 -4.73 1.60
N PRO A 182 20.37 -5.08 2.24
CA PRO A 182 20.46 -6.26 3.08
C PRO A 182 19.47 -6.23 4.26
N GLY A 183 18.85 -7.36 4.54
CA GLY A 183 17.94 -7.52 5.68
C GLY A 183 16.48 -7.14 5.39
N GLN A 184 16.20 -6.52 4.25
CA GLN A 184 14.85 -6.17 3.85
C GLN A 184 13.99 -7.42 3.56
N LYS A 185 12.66 -7.28 3.72
CA LYS A 185 11.61 -8.27 3.43
C LYS A 185 10.34 -7.55 2.96
N PHE A 186 10.50 -6.41 2.29
CA PHE A 186 9.39 -5.59 1.84
C PHE A 186 8.47 -6.35 0.91
N ARG A 187 7.21 -6.01 0.96
CA ARG A 187 6.20 -6.41 -0.03
C ARG A 187 5.70 -5.18 -0.74
N PHE A 188 5.63 -5.24 -2.05
CA PHE A 188 5.23 -4.13 -2.91
C PHE A 188 3.80 -4.31 -3.36
N ASP A 189 2.97 -3.33 -3.04
CA ASP A 189 1.56 -3.29 -3.33
C ASP A 189 1.28 -2.33 -4.48
N PHE A 190 0.69 -2.85 -5.55
CA PHE A 190 0.25 -2.10 -6.72
C PHE A 190 -1.21 -1.71 -6.53
N ALA A 191 -1.49 -0.47 -6.13
CA ALA A 191 -2.79 0.04 -5.74
C ALA A 191 -3.30 1.14 -6.68
N PRO A 192 -4.01 0.80 -7.76
CA PRO A 192 -4.71 1.78 -8.58
C PRO A 192 -5.99 2.28 -7.91
N SER A 193 -6.53 3.43 -8.37
CA SER A 193 -7.92 3.82 -8.20
C SER A 193 -8.84 2.83 -8.92
N ARG A 194 -9.98 2.50 -8.27
CA ARG A 194 -11.04 1.66 -8.85
C ARG A 194 -11.60 2.29 -10.13
N GLY A 195 -11.89 1.45 -11.10
CA GLY A 195 -12.44 1.85 -12.38
C GLY A 195 -11.37 2.27 -13.39
N ARG A 196 -11.83 2.83 -14.49
CA ARG A 196 -10.96 3.21 -15.59
C ARG A 196 -10.10 4.44 -15.26
N ASP A 197 -10.65 5.41 -14.56
CA ASP A 197 -10.09 6.73 -14.30
C ASP A 197 -9.54 7.39 -15.60
N ALA A 198 -8.32 7.98 -15.60
CA ALA A 198 -7.73 8.56 -16.81
C ALA A 198 -7.24 7.49 -17.79
N VAL A 199 -6.69 6.38 -17.29
CA VAL A 199 -6.28 5.23 -18.10
C VAL A 199 -6.66 3.91 -17.40
N PRO A 200 -6.89 2.83 -18.15
CA PRO A 200 -7.03 1.51 -17.56
C PRO A 200 -5.84 1.17 -16.70
N TRP A 201 -6.04 0.85 -15.41
CA TRP A 201 -4.94 0.57 -14.50
C TRP A 201 -4.10 -0.65 -14.91
N THR A 202 -4.66 -1.58 -15.67
CA THR A 202 -3.94 -2.73 -16.22
C THR A 202 -2.81 -2.33 -17.17
N GLN A 203 -2.90 -1.14 -17.80
CA GLN A 203 -1.80 -0.61 -18.64
C GLN A 203 -0.57 -0.23 -17.81
N CYS A 204 -0.76 0.05 -16.52
CA CYS A 204 0.30 0.46 -15.60
C CYS A 204 0.92 -0.74 -14.86
N TYR A 205 0.38 -1.94 -15.00
CA TYR A 205 0.87 -3.11 -14.26
C TYR A 205 2.32 -3.45 -14.63
N PRO A 206 3.27 -3.40 -13.66
CA PRO A 206 4.70 -3.51 -13.96
C PRO A 206 5.20 -4.96 -14.10
N GLY A 207 4.35 -5.94 -13.79
CA GLY A 207 4.65 -7.37 -13.92
C GLY A 207 4.79 -8.12 -12.59
N ASP A 208 4.68 -9.44 -12.66
CA ASP A 208 4.59 -10.34 -11.51
C ASP A 208 5.86 -10.41 -10.66
N ASP A 209 7.01 -10.14 -11.23
CA ASP A 209 8.32 -10.26 -10.56
C ASP A 209 8.51 -9.19 -9.45
N THR A 210 7.83 -8.06 -9.59
CA THR A 210 8.01 -6.91 -8.72
C THR A 210 6.76 -6.54 -7.93
N VAL A 211 5.59 -7.03 -8.30
CA VAL A 211 4.34 -6.89 -7.54
C VAL A 211 4.16 -8.08 -6.63
N ASP A 212 4.00 -7.84 -5.33
CA ASP A 212 3.71 -8.88 -4.33
C ASP A 212 2.23 -8.93 -3.97
N ILE A 213 1.52 -7.79 -4.08
CA ILE A 213 0.12 -7.61 -3.75
C ILE A 213 -0.53 -6.77 -4.84
N VAL A 214 -1.73 -7.11 -5.25
CA VAL A 214 -2.56 -6.27 -6.12
C VAL A 214 -3.61 -5.59 -5.25
N GLY A 215 -3.40 -4.32 -4.97
CA GLY A 215 -4.31 -3.48 -4.22
C GLY A 215 -5.33 -2.78 -5.10
N MET A 216 -6.27 -2.08 -4.44
CA MET A 216 -7.19 -1.15 -5.09
C MET A 216 -7.69 -0.13 -4.09
N ASP A 217 -7.59 1.16 -4.44
CA ASP A 217 -8.21 2.23 -3.69
C ASP A 217 -9.66 2.40 -4.18
N SER A 218 -10.61 2.15 -3.26
CA SER A 218 -12.02 2.05 -3.61
C SER A 218 -12.90 2.92 -2.72
N TYR A 219 -13.33 4.04 -3.24
CA TYR A 219 -14.26 4.95 -2.59
C TYR A 219 -15.65 4.87 -3.20
N ASP A 220 -16.68 5.20 -2.41
CA ASP A 220 -18.09 5.28 -2.82
C ASP A 220 -18.31 6.44 -3.80
N GLN A 221 -17.95 6.22 -5.03
CA GLN A 221 -17.99 7.18 -6.16
C GLN A 221 -18.06 6.46 -7.51
N PRO A 222 -18.49 7.16 -8.59
CA PRO A 222 -19.05 8.51 -8.65
C PRO A 222 -20.45 8.60 -8.03
N ARG A 223 -20.96 9.83 -7.91
CA ARG A 223 -22.31 10.06 -7.36
C ARG A 223 -23.38 9.28 -8.11
N GLY A 224 -24.18 8.51 -7.36
CA GLY A 224 -25.30 7.73 -7.88
C GLY A 224 -24.95 6.35 -8.38
N LEU A 225 -23.68 5.98 -8.42
CA LEU A 225 -23.26 4.60 -8.71
C LEU A 225 -23.65 3.69 -7.56
N SER A 226 -24.25 2.56 -7.86
CA SER A 226 -24.54 1.51 -6.87
C SER A 226 -23.31 0.62 -6.65
N PHE A 227 -23.25 -0.07 -5.51
CA PHE A 227 -22.17 -1.01 -5.25
C PHE A 227 -22.10 -2.16 -6.29
N ASP A 228 -23.24 -2.59 -6.84
CA ASP A 228 -23.24 -3.61 -7.91
C ASP A 228 -22.62 -3.08 -9.21
N GLU A 229 -22.82 -1.81 -9.50
CA GLU A 229 -22.15 -1.16 -10.61
C GLU A 229 -20.65 -0.98 -10.34
N GLU A 230 -20.24 -0.62 -9.11
CA GLU A 230 -18.84 -0.56 -8.72
C GLU A 230 -18.12 -1.92 -8.82
N VAL A 231 -18.84 -3.01 -8.52
CA VAL A 231 -18.31 -4.37 -8.70
C VAL A 231 -18.10 -4.68 -10.17
N ASN A 232 -19.08 -4.36 -11.04
CA ASN A 232 -19.14 -4.83 -12.42
C ASN A 232 -18.66 -3.81 -13.46
N GLU A 233 -18.32 -2.59 -13.08
CA GLU A 233 -17.75 -1.62 -14.02
C GLU A 233 -16.41 -2.12 -14.60
N PRO A 234 -16.02 -1.67 -15.79
CA PRO A 234 -14.68 -1.96 -16.31
C PRO A 234 -13.60 -1.49 -15.34
N TYR A 235 -12.65 -2.36 -15.05
CA TYR A 235 -11.56 -2.13 -14.07
C TYR A 235 -12.07 -1.94 -12.63
N GLY A 236 -13.27 -2.42 -12.32
CA GLY A 236 -13.92 -2.39 -11.01
C GLY A 236 -13.46 -3.50 -10.08
N LEU A 237 -14.24 -3.68 -8.99
CA LEU A 237 -13.86 -4.62 -7.91
C LEU A 237 -13.77 -6.08 -8.38
N GLN A 238 -14.65 -6.53 -9.30
CA GLN A 238 -14.59 -7.91 -9.79
C GLN A 238 -13.36 -8.13 -10.67
N GLU A 239 -13.07 -7.20 -11.59
CA GLU A 239 -11.88 -7.30 -12.43
C GLU A 239 -10.60 -7.30 -11.61
N HIS A 240 -10.55 -6.53 -10.51
CA HIS A 240 -9.43 -6.51 -9.57
C HIS A 240 -9.20 -7.91 -8.96
N VAL A 241 -10.24 -8.56 -8.45
CA VAL A 241 -10.14 -9.91 -7.85
C VAL A 241 -9.71 -10.94 -8.90
N ASP A 242 -10.32 -10.89 -10.09
CA ASP A 242 -10.02 -11.83 -11.16
C ASP A 242 -8.60 -11.65 -11.70
N PHE A 243 -8.16 -10.41 -11.85
CA PHE A 243 -6.79 -10.06 -12.25
C PHE A 243 -5.77 -10.58 -11.25
N ALA A 244 -5.93 -10.24 -9.96
CA ALA A 244 -5.03 -10.71 -8.92
C ALA A 244 -4.94 -12.25 -8.88
N LYS A 245 -6.08 -12.93 -9.02
CA LYS A 245 -6.14 -14.39 -9.08
C LYS A 245 -5.41 -14.95 -10.31
N ALA A 246 -5.57 -14.33 -11.48
CA ALA A 246 -4.88 -14.73 -12.71
C ALA A 246 -3.37 -14.60 -12.60
N HIS A 247 -2.88 -13.60 -11.85
CA HIS A 247 -1.48 -13.35 -11.57
C HIS A 247 -0.95 -14.06 -10.31
N GLY A 248 -1.79 -14.83 -9.60
CA GLY A 248 -1.41 -15.57 -8.38
C GLY A 248 -1.02 -14.66 -7.21
N LYS A 249 -1.60 -13.45 -7.15
CA LYS A 249 -1.31 -12.45 -6.12
C LYS A 249 -2.46 -12.34 -5.10
N PRO A 250 -2.15 -12.07 -3.81
CA PRO A 250 -3.18 -11.65 -2.87
C PRO A 250 -3.69 -10.25 -3.22
N ILE A 251 -4.92 -9.96 -2.83
CA ILE A 251 -5.51 -8.62 -2.96
C ILE A 251 -5.38 -7.82 -1.66
N SER A 252 -5.49 -6.49 -1.78
CA SER A 252 -5.62 -5.56 -0.66
C SER A 252 -6.55 -4.39 -1.01
N TYR A 253 -6.99 -3.68 0.02
CA TYR A 253 -7.68 -2.39 -0.10
C TYR A 253 -6.94 -1.38 0.79
N PRO A 254 -5.81 -0.79 0.29
CA PRO A 254 -5.03 0.18 1.06
C PRO A 254 -5.85 1.40 1.45
N GLU A 255 -6.74 1.83 0.57
CA GLU A 255 -7.66 2.94 0.80
C GLU A 255 -9.08 2.54 0.41
N TRP A 256 -10.02 2.78 1.33
CA TRP A 256 -11.43 2.65 1.02
C TRP A 256 -12.28 3.49 1.97
N GLY A 257 -13.49 3.82 1.56
CA GLY A 257 -14.39 4.60 2.39
C GLY A 257 -15.54 5.23 1.61
N LEU A 258 -16.31 6.04 2.34
CA LEU A 258 -17.38 6.84 1.76
C LEU A 258 -16.81 7.99 0.92
N PHE A 259 -17.58 8.55 0.01
CA PHE A 259 -17.17 9.78 -0.70
C PHE A 259 -18.38 10.55 -1.27
N ARG A 260 -18.64 10.39 -2.56
CA ARG A 260 -19.57 11.26 -3.30
C ARG A 260 -21.05 10.97 -3.03
N ASN A 261 -21.39 9.82 -2.44
CA ASN A 261 -22.74 9.41 -2.12
C ASN A 261 -23.14 9.69 -0.66
N GLY A 262 -22.28 10.41 0.10
CA GLY A 262 -22.54 10.86 1.47
C GLY A 262 -22.60 9.69 2.47
N ASP A 263 -23.49 9.78 3.47
CA ASP A 263 -23.66 8.77 4.54
C ASP A 263 -24.34 7.49 4.00
N ASN A 264 -23.60 6.73 3.18
CA ASN A 264 -24.08 5.54 2.49
C ASN A 264 -23.84 4.26 3.31
N ALA A 265 -24.80 3.97 4.20
CA ALA A 265 -24.76 2.75 5.02
C ALA A 265 -24.85 1.45 4.19
N ALA A 266 -25.47 1.49 3.00
CA ALA A 266 -25.57 0.33 2.12
C ALA A 266 -24.20 -0.01 1.51
N TYR A 267 -23.48 0.97 1.01
CA TYR A 267 -22.10 0.80 0.54
C TYR A 267 -21.21 0.23 1.67
N MET A 268 -21.23 0.85 2.85
CA MET A 268 -20.43 0.41 3.99
C MET A 268 -20.68 -1.08 4.33
N LYS A 269 -21.95 -1.48 4.38
CA LYS A 269 -22.30 -2.89 4.64
C LYS A 269 -21.79 -3.83 3.54
N ARG A 270 -21.95 -3.43 2.28
CA ARG A 270 -21.59 -4.25 1.14
C ARG A 270 -20.09 -4.37 0.94
N MET A 271 -19.33 -3.28 1.15
CA MET A 271 -17.89 -3.32 1.06
C MET A 271 -17.26 -4.20 2.15
N LEU A 272 -17.78 -4.15 3.38
CA LEU A 272 -17.37 -5.05 4.45
C LEU A 272 -17.67 -6.52 4.12
N ALA A 273 -18.86 -6.81 3.55
CA ALA A 273 -19.22 -8.15 3.12
C ALA A 273 -18.33 -8.65 1.96
N TRP A 274 -18.01 -7.76 1.00
CA TRP A 274 -17.09 -8.04 -0.11
C TRP A 274 -15.71 -8.45 0.40
N MET A 275 -15.17 -7.72 1.36
CA MET A 275 -13.88 -8.06 1.98
C MET A 275 -13.94 -9.37 2.79
N ASP A 276 -15.07 -9.64 3.44
CA ASP A 276 -15.26 -10.93 4.14
C ASP A 276 -15.39 -12.11 3.17
N GLU A 277 -15.88 -11.90 1.95
CA GLU A 277 -15.95 -12.90 0.90
C GLU A 277 -14.59 -13.15 0.23
N HIS A 278 -13.92 -12.10 -0.22
CA HIS A 278 -12.71 -12.19 -1.03
C HIS A 278 -11.40 -12.24 -0.24
N LYS A 279 -11.46 -12.06 1.10
CA LYS A 279 -10.33 -12.24 2.03
C LYS A 279 -9.07 -11.46 1.61
N PRO A 280 -9.11 -10.13 1.44
CA PRO A 280 -7.89 -9.36 1.18
C PRO A 280 -6.87 -9.63 2.27
N LEU A 281 -5.59 -9.57 1.89
CA LEU A 281 -4.47 -9.68 2.83
C LEU A 281 -4.60 -8.66 3.96
N TYR A 282 -4.98 -7.43 3.57
CA TYR A 282 -5.31 -6.36 4.50
C TYR A 282 -6.26 -5.34 3.87
N ASN A 283 -6.89 -4.54 4.72
CA ASN A 283 -7.63 -3.35 4.32
C ASN A 283 -7.48 -2.22 5.33
N THR A 284 -7.54 -0.98 4.88
CA THR A 284 -7.49 0.22 5.73
C THR A 284 -8.55 1.23 5.32
N LEU A 285 -9.50 1.49 6.24
CA LEU A 285 -10.48 2.54 6.05
C LEU A 285 -9.79 3.92 6.12
N THR A 286 -10.08 4.81 5.17
CA THR A 286 -9.64 6.21 5.23
C THR A 286 -10.56 6.98 6.17
N ASP A 287 -10.13 7.18 7.45
CA ASP A 287 -11.02 7.70 8.49
C ASP A 287 -10.85 9.19 8.77
N TYR A 288 -11.10 10.01 7.76
CA TYR A 288 -11.33 11.46 7.89
C TYR A 288 -12.50 11.88 6.99
N CYS A 289 -13.03 13.10 7.17
CA CYS A 289 -14.15 13.57 6.33
C CYS A 289 -13.71 13.86 4.89
N PRO A 290 -14.52 13.47 3.89
CA PRO A 290 -15.83 12.85 3.99
C PRO A 290 -15.85 11.31 4.08
N HIS A 291 -14.71 10.64 4.08
CA HIS A 291 -14.57 9.20 3.85
C HIS A 291 -14.83 8.36 5.10
N GLY A 292 -14.49 8.88 6.26
CA GLY A 292 -14.44 8.16 7.51
C GLY A 292 -15.77 7.98 8.23
N VAL A 293 -15.75 7.16 9.26
CA VAL A 293 -16.93 6.80 10.06
C VAL A 293 -16.76 7.05 11.55
N TRP A 294 -15.53 7.09 12.06
CA TRP A 294 -15.25 7.34 13.47
C TRP A 294 -14.87 8.81 13.74
N GLN A 295 -13.96 9.37 12.95
CA GLN A 295 -13.55 10.77 13.06
C GLN A 295 -14.52 11.71 12.34
N CYS A 296 -15.18 11.22 11.27
CA CYS A 296 -16.11 11.99 10.48
C CYS A 296 -17.55 11.89 11.01
N ARG A 297 -18.04 12.95 11.62
CA ARG A 297 -19.42 13.01 12.17
C ARG A 297 -20.50 13.15 11.08
N GLN A 298 -20.13 13.29 9.82
CA GLN A 298 -21.09 13.45 8.71
C GLN A 298 -21.74 12.12 8.30
N ASN A 299 -21.20 10.98 8.75
CA ASN A 299 -21.58 9.65 8.30
C ASN A 299 -22.14 8.75 9.43
N PRO A 300 -23.17 9.18 10.20
CA PRO A 300 -23.63 8.46 11.40
C PRO A 300 -24.23 7.08 11.09
N ARG A 301 -24.90 6.88 9.93
CA ARG A 301 -25.49 5.59 9.56
C ARG A 301 -24.43 4.59 9.14
N ALA A 302 -23.49 5.01 8.31
CA ALA A 302 -22.36 4.18 7.92
C ALA A 302 -21.45 3.85 9.13
N SER A 303 -21.25 4.81 10.04
CA SER A 303 -20.55 4.62 11.31
C SER A 303 -21.17 3.51 12.16
N GLN A 304 -22.50 3.50 12.29
CA GLN A 304 -23.21 2.46 13.01
C GLN A 304 -23.02 1.08 12.36
N VAL A 305 -23.08 1.00 11.03
CA VAL A 305 -22.84 -0.26 10.30
C VAL A 305 -21.42 -0.75 10.53
N TYR A 306 -20.41 0.09 10.29
CA TYR A 306 -18.99 -0.26 10.46
C TYR A 306 -18.73 -0.78 11.88
N ARG A 307 -19.21 -0.03 12.88
CA ARG A 307 -19.06 -0.43 14.28
C ARG A 307 -19.77 -1.74 14.59
N SER A 308 -20.99 -1.96 14.10
CA SER A 308 -21.75 -3.19 14.38
C SER A 308 -21.12 -4.45 13.80
N VAL A 309 -20.50 -4.34 12.61
CA VAL A 309 -19.84 -5.46 11.92
C VAL A 309 -18.50 -5.83 12.54
N LEU A 310 -17.74 -4.81 12.99
CA LEU A 310 -16.37 -5.00 13.50
C LEU A 310 -16.26 -5.02 15.01
N PHE A 311 -17.37 -4.84 15.75
CA PHE A 311 -17.36 -4.76 17.22
C PHE A 311 -16.82 -6.05 17.83
N GLY A 312 -15.77 -5.93 18.64
CA GLY A 312 -15.13 -7.06 19.31
C GLY A 312 -14.46 -8.06 18.39
N ARG A 313 -14.27 -7.75 17.11
CA ARG A 313 -13.63 -8.65 16.13
C ARG A 313 -12.22 -8.98 16.55
N THR A 314 -11.99 -10.26 16.83
CA THR A 314 -10.67 -10.83 17.07
C THR A 314 -10.38 -11.83 15.96
N ASP A 315 -9.15 -11.83 15.45
CA ASP A 315 -8.78 -12.86 14.51
C ASP A 315 -8.64 -14.23 15.20
N PRO A 316 -8.99 -15.32 14.52
CA PRO A 316 -8.71 -16.63 15.05
C PRO A 316 -7.20 -16.77 15.28
N THR A 317 -6.82 -17.06 16.51
CA THR A 317 -5.41 -17.32 16.86
C THR A 317 -4.90 -18.43 15.91
N PRO A 318 -3.76 -18.24 15.22
CA PRO A 318 -3.17 -19.30 14.41
C PRO A 318 -2.98 -20.53 15.31
N GLN A 319 -3.69 -21.61 15.03
CA GLN A 319 -3.41 -22.87 15.70
C GLN A 319 -1.98 -23.28 15.35
N PRO A 320 -1.14 -23.69 16.32
CA PRO A 320 0.20 -24.15 16.01
C PRO A 320 0.10 -25.28 14.98
N THR A 321 0.56 -25.03 13.78
CA THR A 321 0.71 -26.08 12.78
C THR A 321 1.84 -26.97 13.25
N THR A 322 1.52 -28.19 13.66
CA THR A 322 2.50 -29.25 13.84
C THR A 322 3.29 -29.37 12.54
N PRO A 323 4.62 -29.30 12.58
CA PRO A 323 5.40 -29.41 11.34
C PRO A 323 5.12 -30.77 10.69
N VAL A 324 4.57 -30.71 9.47
CA VAL A 324 4.51 -31.89 8.61
C VAL A 324 5.95 -32.27 8.29
N PRO A 325 6.38 -33.54 8.51
CA PRO A 325 7.73 -33.94 8.16
C PRO A 325 7.91 -33.78 6.65
N THR A 326 8.87 -32.93 6.29
CA THR A 326 9.25 -32.66 4.89
C THR A 326 9.76 -33.97 4.27
N PRO A 327 9.28 -34.39 3.08
CA PRO A 327 9.87 -35.49 2.34
C PRO A 327 11.34 -35.17 2.06
N VAL A 328 12.24 -36.05 2.46
CA VAL A 328 13.67 -35.91 2.19
C VAL A 328 13.89 -36.12 0.70
N THR A 329 14.16 -35.05 -0.03
CA THR A 329 14.56 -35.11 -1.43
C THR A 329 16.01 -35.64 -1.51
N PRO A 330 16.32 -36.63 -2.37
CA PRO A 330 17.69 -37.11 -2.49
C PRO A 330 18.62 -36.02 -3.01
N VAL A 331 19.77 -35.88 -2.34
CA VAL A 331 20.83 -34.90 -2.68
C VAL A 331 21.36 -35.22 -4.06
N PRO A 332 21.35 -34.28 -5.04
CA PRO A 332 21.96 -34.48 -6.32
C PRO A 332 23.49 -34.45 -6.19
N THR A 333 24.16 -35.38 -6.88
CA THR A 333 25.60 -35.48 -6.97
C THR A 333 26.18 -34.22 -7.66
N PRO A 334 27.28 -33.62 -7.14
CA PRO A 334 27.82 -32.39 -7.70
C PRO A 334 28.40 -32.61 -9.10
N VAL A 335 27.99 -31.79 -10.06
CA VAL A 335 28.58 -31.67 -11.39
C VAL A 335 29.77 -30.71 -11.30
N PRO A 336 30.95 -31.02 -11.89
CA PRO A 336 32.10 -30.14 -11.83
C PRO A 336 31.87 -28.82 -12.56
N THR A 337 32.14 -27.72 -11.88
CA THR A 337 32.04 -26.36 -12.39
C THR A 337 33.17 -26.03 -13.36
N PRO A 338 32.90 -25.46 -14.54
CA PRO A 338 33.98 -24.98 -15.43
C PRO A 338 34.64 -23.72 -14.83
N VAL A 339 35.97 -23.67 -14.94
CA VAL A 339 36.82 -22.56 -14.52
C VAL A 339 36.61 -21.35 -15.43
N PRO A 340 36.31 -20.14 -14.90
CA PRO A 340 36.14 -18.95 -15.75
C PRO A 340 37.47 -18.40 -16.25
N THR A 341 37.52 -18.07 -17.55
CA THR A 341 38.60 -17.34 -18.20
C THR A 341 38.57 -15.86 -17.79
N PRO A 342 39.69 -15.20 -17.47
CA PRO A 342 39.70 -13.82 -17.07
C PRO A 342 39.34 -12.85 -18.21
N VAL A 343 38.37 -11.94 -17.94
CA VAL A 343 37.99 -10.84 -18.84
C VAL A 343 38.85 -9.61 -18.49
N PRO A 344 39.41 -8.89 -19.46
CA PRO A 344 40.21 -7.69 -19.19
C PRO A 344 39.34 -6.53 -18.70
N THR A 345 39.80 -5.85 -17.66
CA THR A 345 39.16 -4.68 -17.00
C THR A 345 39.31 -3.45 -17.91
N PRO A 346 38.22 -2.72 -18.18
CA PRO A 346 38.33 -1.43 -18.88
C PRO A 346 38.84 -0.31 -17.95
N VAL A 347 39.70 0.53 -18.49
CA VAL A 347 40.26 1.74 -17.82
C VAL A 347 39.20 2.84 -17.77
N PRO A 348 38.96 3.50 -16.62
CA PRO A 348 37.97 4.58 -16.52
C PRO A 348 38.46 5.87 -17.18
N THR A 349 37.58 6.45 -18.00
CA THR A 349 37.75 7.79 -18.57
C THR A 349 37.25 8.84 -17.53
N PRO A 350 37.95 9.95 -17.32
CA PRO A 350 37.52 10.97 -16.34
C PRO A 350 36.28 11.75 -16.82
N VAL A 351 35.29 11.86 -15.95
CA VAL A 351 34.06 12.63 -16.13
C VAL A 351 34.29 14.07 -15.64
N PRO A 352 33.91 15.11 -16.40
CA PRO A 352 34.03 16.48 -15.94
C PRO A 352 33.00 16.83 -14.86
N THR A 353 33.44 17.52 -13.83
CA THR A 353 32.62 17.99 -12.68
C THR A 353 31.67 19.12 -13.14
N PRO A 354 30.37 19.05 -12.86
CA PRO A 354 29.44 20.13 -13.15
C PRO A 354 29.59 21.30 -12.16
N VAL A 355 29.55 22.51 -12.70
CA VAL A 355 29.53 23.76 -11.96
C VAL A 355 28.13 24.00 -11.39
N PRO A 356 27.96 24.35 -10.10
CA PRO A 356 26.63 24.59 -9.53
C PRO A 356 25.99 25.87 -10.06
N THR A 357 24.76 25.73 -10.53
CA THR A 357 23.90 26.87 -10.90
C THR A 357 23.20 27.42 -9.65
N PRO A 358 23.10 28.76 -9.46
CA PRO A 358 22.45 29.30 -8.27
C PRO A 358 20.94 29.08 -8.32
N VAL A 359 20.39 28.60 -7.19
CA VAL A 359 18.96 28.40 -6.96
C VAL A 359 18.29 29.76 -6.76
N PRO A 360 17.18 30.07 -7.46
CA PRO A 360 16.43 31.30 -7.22
C PRO A 360 15.70 31.24 -5.88
N THR A 361 15.88 32.28 -5.07
CA THR A 361 15.17 32.48 -3.79
C THR A 361 13.70 32.80 -4.07
N PRO A 362 12.73 32.16 -3.37
CA PRO A 362 11.32 32.47 -3.54
C PRO A 362 11.01 33.91 -3.10
N VAL A 363 10.40 34.69 -3.98
CA VAL A 363 9.94 36.03 -3.71
C VAL A 363 8.63 36.01 -2.97
N VAL A 364 8.64 36.34 -1.67
CA VAL A 364 7.42 36.56 -0.88
C VAL A 364 6.79 37.90 -1.33
N PRO A 365 5.49 37.92 -1.71
CA PRO A 365 4.84 39.18 -2.08
C PRO A 365 4.83 40.17 -0.88
N PRO A 366 5.09 41.45 -1.09
CA PRO A 366 4.99 42.44 -0.03
C PRO A 366 3.50 42.57 0.39
N ASN A 367 3.25 42.57 1.71
CA ASN A 367 1.93 42.70 2.37
C ASN A 367 1.13 41.39 2.61
N CYS A 368 1.80 40.30 2.82
CA CYS A 368 1.18 39.03 3.26
C CYS A 368 1.60 38.73 4.71
N SER A 369 0.64 38.65 5.64
CA SER A 369 0.89 38.07 6.96
C SER A 369 0.48 36.61 6.92
N PRO A 370 1.42 35.65 6.92
CA PRO A 370 1.10 34.22 6.88
C PRO A 370 0.44 33.83 8.20
N LEU A 371 -0.72 33.17 8.09
CA LEU A 371 -1.33 32.45 9.21
C LEU A 371 -0.65 31.11 9.37
N ASP A 372 -0.14 30.84 10.55
CA ASP A 372 0.34 29.52 10.91
C ASP A 372 -0.86 28.65 11.31
N LEU A 373 -1.39 27.90 10.35
CA LEU A 373 -2.51 26.99 10.54
C LEU A 373 -2.06 25.55 10.84
N GLY A 374 -0.75 25.36 10.98
CA GLY A 374 -0.12 24.05 11.10
C GLY A 374 0.14 23.40 9.74
N GLU A 375 1.25 22.67 9.64
CA GLU A 375 1.77 22.09 8.38
C GLU A 375 0.72 21.27 7.59
N TRP A 376 -0.20 20.62 8.29
CA TRP A 376 -1.27 19.83 7.69
C TRP A 376 -2.30 20.69 6.94
N VAL A 377 -2.72 21.83 7.49
CA VAL A 377 -3.70 22.72 6.85
C VAL A 377 -3.03 23.47 5.70
N GLU A 378 -1.78 23.86 5.87
CA GLU A 378 -0.95 24.50 4.82
C GLU A 378 -0.72 23.55 3.64
N TYR A 379 -0.53 22.25 3.90
CA TYR A 379 -0.42 21.20 2.90
C TYR A 379 -1.70 21.06 2.05
N TRP A 380 -2.89 21.00 2.70
CA TRP A 380 -4.17 20.84 1.98
C TRP A 380 -4.65 22.10 1.25
N LEU A 381 -4.16 23.27 1.65
CA LEU A 381 -4.47 24.54 0.99
C LEU A 381 -3.47 24.90 -0.14
N GLY A 382 -2.46 24.04 -0.34
CA GLY A 382 -1.42 24.28 -1.36
C GLY A 382 -0.48 25.42 -1.01
N GLY A 383 -0.31 25.73 0.30
CA GLY A 383 0.58 26.77 0.81
C GLY A 383 -0.01 27.57 1.98
N LYS A 384 0.78 28.51 2.49
CA LYS A 384 0.37 29.40 3.59
C LYS A 384 -0.75 30.34 3.16
N LEU A 385 -1.88 30.32 3.90
CA LEU A 385 -2.93 31.31 3.73
C LEU A 385 -2.43 32.70 4.15
N CYS A 386 -2.53 33.65 3.24
CA CYS A 386 -2.19 35.05 3.49
C CYS A 386 -3.45 35.86 3.76
N MET A 387 -3.54 36.48 4.94
CA MET A 387 -4.55 37.50 5.16
C MET A 387 -4.03 38.87 4.70
N ARG A 388 -4.76 39.52 3.81
CA ARG A 388 -4.59 40.95 3.48
C ARG A 388 -5.51 41.75 4.41
N PHE A 389 -4.94 42.58 5.23
CA PHE A 389 -5.65 43.62 5.94
C PHE A 389 -5.57 44.92 5.14
N ASP A 390 -6.56 45.19 4.30
CA ASP A 390 -6.74 46.52 3.68
C ASP A 390 -7.40 47.46 4.68
N TRP A 391 -6.61 48.03 5.56
CA TRP A 391 -7.08 48.98 6.59
C TRP A 391 -7.09 50.45 6.11
N TRP A 392 -6.86 50.79 4.88
CA TRP A 392 -6.86 52.20 4.42
C TRP A 392 -7.55 52.37 3.09
N SER A 393 -8.87 52.66 3.09
CA SER A 393 -9.52 53.62 2.21
C SER A 393 -11.02 53.75 2.48
N ARG A 394 -11.36 54.49 3.53
CA ARG A 394 -12.61 55.22 3.58
C ARG A 394 -12.36 56.58 4.22
N THR A 395 -11.93 57.53 3.42
CA THR A 395 -12.17 58.95 3.63
C THR A 395 -12.44 59.60 2.30
N ARG A 396 -13.72 60.02 2.19
CA ARG A 396 -14.40 60.94 1.25
C ARG A 396 -14.87 60.38 -0.06
#